data_bf591aae33d72b4bb84fee3f3a1dc017
#
_entry.id   bf591aae33d72b4bb84fee3f3a1dc017
#
_cell.length_a   1.000
_cell.length_b   1.000
_cell.length_c   1.000
_cell.angle_alpha   90.00
_cell.angle_beta   90.00
_cell.angle_gamma   90.00
#
_symmetry.space_group_name_H-M   'P 1'
#
loop_
_entity.id
_entity.type
_entity.pdbx_description
1 polymer ?
#
loop_
_entity_poly.entity_id
_entity_poly.type
_entity_poly.pdbx_seq_one_letter_code
_entity_poly.pdbx_strand_id
1 'polypeptide(L)'
;SKHAHLKFYRKDGTTLSFVDVRRFGKWKAGETWSSNRGPDPTTEADEFKYNILKNLDKKVFDHPIHLVLMNQKYFNGIGNYLRAEILYRLPDIDPFMEARTVIEKNPKLIELCTVIPRKAYALGGGQLKDWENPFKTDKEKMEKFIQCYHNPAMAWCKDKNGRRFWFDPIWYDSYLRMIENNLIKK
;
A
#
# COMPACT_ATOMS: atom_id res chain seq x y z
N SER A 1 10.86 -12.45 -22.90
CA SER A 1 9.52 -12.44 -22.29
C SER A 1 8.51 -11.72 -23.20
N LYS A 2 7.32 -12.29 -23.37
CA LYS A 2 6.22 -11.74 -24.18
C LYS A 2 5.79 -10.32 -23.76
N HIS A 3 6.04 -9.95 -22.51
CA HIS A 3 5.66 -8.66 -21.92
C HIS A 3 6.85 -7.74 -21.62
N ALA A 4 8.02 -8.02 -22.20
CA ALA A 4 9.20 -7.17 -22.12
C ALA A 4 9.10 -6.07 -23.16
N HIS A 5 8.46 -4.96 -22.79
CA HIS A 5 8.16 -3.84 -23.71
C HIS A 5 9.35 -2.88 -23.90
N LEU A 6 10.30 -2.87 -22.97
CA LEU A 6 11.54 -2.11 -23.07
C LEU A 6 12.71 -3.03 -22.67
N LYS A 7 13.77 -3.03 -23.46
CA LYS A 7 14.97 -3.85 -23.22
C LYS A 7 16.21 -2.99 -23.34
N PHE A 8 17.15 -3.18 -22.42
CA PHE A 8 18.48 -2.59 -22.45
C PHE A 8 19.49 -3.71 -22.63
N TYR A 9 20.26 -3.63 -23.69
CA TYR A 9 21.31 -4.62 -23.99
C TYR A 9 22.65 -4.08 -23.49
N ARG A 10 23.33 -4.86 -22.65
CA ARG A 10 24.64 -4.53 -22.14
C ARG A 10 25.73 -5.12 -23.04
N LYS A 11 26.95 -4.53 -22.97
CA LYS A 11 28.12 -4.99 -23.74
C LYS A 11 28.59 -6.41 -23.37
N ASP A 12 28.29 -6.85 -22.15
CA ASP A 12 28.59 -8.20 -21.64
C ASP A 12 27.57 -9.27 -22.09
N GLY A 13 26.63 -8.92 -22.99
CA GLY A 13 25.58 -9.81 -23.48
C GLY A 13 24.36 -9.95 -22.57
N THR A 14 24.38 -9.37 -21.37
CA THR A 14 23.21 -9.37 -20.49
C THR A 14 22.14 -8.41 -20.98
N THR A 15 20.87 -8.72 -20.65
CA THR A 15 19.72 -7.89 -21.03
C THR A 15 18.90 -7.56 -19.80
N LEU A 16 18.71 -6.26 -19.54
CA LEU A 16 17.73 -5.76 -18.57
C LEU A 16 16.41 -5.50 -19.29
N SER A 17 15.34 -6.12 -18.83
CA SER A 17 14.02 -6.00 -19.45
C SER A 17 13.00 -5.39 -18.48
N PHE A 18 12.26 -4.37 -18.95
CA PHE A 18 11.08 -3.87 -18.26
C PHE A 18 9.89 -4.72 -18.66
N VAL A 19 9.45 -5.60 -17.74
CA VAL A 19 8.35 -6.55 -17.95
C VAL A 19 7.09 -6.01 -17.27
N ASP A 20 6.07 -5.69 -18.05
CA ASP A 20 4.80 -5.18 -17.54
C ASP A 20 3.61 -5.87 -18.20
N VAL A 21 3.14 -6.93 -17.56
CA VAL A 21 2.04 -7.77 -18.03
C VAL A 21 0.74 -6.97 -18.16
N ARG A 22 0.47 -6.07 -17.23
CA ARG A 22 -0.78 -5.30 -17.15
C ARG A 22 -0.71 -3.93 -17.81
N ARG A 23 0.46 -3.51 -18.29
CA ARG A 23 0.73 -2.21 -18.92
C ARG A 23 0.33 -1.00 -18.06
N PHE A 24 0.47 -1.10 -16.75
CA PHE A 24 0.24 0.01 -15.82
C PHE A 24 1.50 0.79 -15.51
N GLY A 25 2.66 0.18 -15.71
CA GLY A 25 3.95 0.80 -15.49
C GLY A 25 4.24 1.90 -16.51
N LYS A 26 5.02 2.87 -16.06
CA LYS A 26 5.58 3.92 -16.90
C LYS A 26 7.07 3.99 -16.66
N TRP A 27 7.84 4.32 -17.68
CA TRP A 27 9.24 4.60 -17.54
C TRP A 27 9.55 5.98 -18.12
N LYS A 28 10.56 6.62 -17.58
CA LYS A 28 11.06 7.91 -18.03
C LYS A 28 12.57 7.92 -17.85
N ALA A 29 13.30 8.34 -18.87
CA ALA A 29 14.73 8.60 -18.74
C ALA A 29 14.95 9.87 -17.91
N GLY A 30 15.94 9.84 -17.02
CA GLY A 30 16.28 10.99 -16.17
C GLY A 30 17.09 10.53 -14.96
N GLU A 31 17.69 11.49 -14.28
CA GLU A 31 18.53 11.28 -13.09
C GLU A 31 17.76 11.43 -11.78
N THR A 32 16.51 11.93 -11.84
CA THR A 32 15.71 12.22 -10.66
C THR A 32 14.37 11.51 -10.70
N TRP A 33 13.83 11.21 -9.53
CA TRP A 33 12.49 10.70 -9.37
C TRP A 33 11.44 11.73 -9.79
N SER A 34 10.23 11.26 -10.15
CA SER A 34 9.11 12.17 -10.43
C SER A 34 8.76 13.00 -9.18
N SER A 35 8.34 14.25 -9.36
CA SER A 35 7.96 15.15 -8.26
C SER A 35 6.81 14.64 -7.38
N ASN A 36 6.02 13.69 -7.89
CA ASN A 36 4.92 13.07 -7.16
C ASN A 36 5.28 11.74 -6.49
N ARG A 37 6.55 11.31 -6.54
CA ARG A 37 7.01 10.15 -5.80
C ARG A 37 7.19 10.52 -4.33
N GLY A 38 6.47 9.83 -3.45
CA GLY A 38 6.78 9.87 -2.02
C GLY A 38 8.04 9.04 -1.70
N PRO A 39 8.70 9.30 -0.57
CA PRO A 39 9.79 8.47 -0.08
C PRO A 39 9.34 7.01 0.10
N ASP A 40 10.24 6.08 -0.14
CA ASP A 40 9.98 4.64 0.03
C ASP A 40 10.07 4.25 1.51
N PRO A 41 9.00 3.73 2.12
CA PRO A 41 9.01 3.37 3.54
C PRO A 41 9.99 2.24 3.88
N THR A 42 10.46 1.49 2.88
CA THR A 42 11.37 0.37 3.11
C THR A 42 12.84 0.77 3.08
N THR A 43 13.21 1.80 2.35
CA THR A 43 14.60 2.24 2.16
C THR A 43 14.86 3.68 2.62
N GLU A 44 13.81 4.53 2.71
CA GLU A 44 13.87 5.95 3.04
C GLU A 44 12.93 6.25 4.23
N ALA A 45 13.05 5.49 5.34
CA ALA A 45 12.06 5.48 6.43
C ALA A 45 11.94 6.83 7.17
N ASP A 46 13.04 7.54 7.36
CA ASP A 46 13.04 8.84 8.05
C ASP A 46 12.42 9.92 7.16
N GLU A 47 12.77 9.95 5.88
CA GLU A 47 12.18 10.85 4.89
C GLU A 47 10.69 10.54 4.69
N PHE A 48 10.30 9.27 4.72
CA PHE A 48 8.91 8.84 4.67
C PHE A 48 8.11 9.40 5.83
N LYS A 49 8.59 9.20 7.07
CA LYS A 49 7.98 9.76 8.28
C LYS A 49 7.91 11.29 8.22
N TYR A 50 9.01 11.93 7.88
CA TYR A 50 9.07 13.38 7.77
C TYR A 50 8.10 13.92 6.71
N ASN A 51 8.02 13.28 5.54
CA ASN A 51 7.10 13.68 4.47
C ASN A 51 5.63 13.63 4.89
N ILE A 52 5.23 12.63 5.69
CA ILE A 52 3.87 12.54 6.23
C ILE A 52 3.63 13.69 7.23
N LEU A 53 4.48 13.77 8.26
CA LEU A 53 4.26 14.68 9.38
C LEU A 53 4.27 16.16 8.95
N LYS A 54 5.18 16.55 8.07
CA LYS A 54 5.26 17.95 7.60
C LYS A 54 4.09 18.37 6.69
N ASN A 55 3.32 17.41 6.19
CA ASN A 55 2.18 17.68 5.31
C ASN A 55 0.83 17.35 5.96
N LEU A 56 0.80 17.13 7.26
CA LEU A 56 -0.40 16.68 7.96
C LEU A 56 -1.55 17.70 7.90
N ASP A 57 -1.21 18.99 7.69
CA ASP A 57 -2.14 20.10 7.49
C ASP A 57 -2.89 20.07 6.15
N LYS A 58 -2.44 19.25 5.20
CA LYS A 58 -3.04 19.18 3.86
C LYS A 58 -4.41 18.51 3.89
N LYS A 59 -5.34 19.01 3.08
CA LYS A 59 -6.71 18.50 2.93
C LYS A 59 -6.82 16.99 2.63
N VAL A 60 -5.79 16.38 2.06
CA VAL A 60 -5.77 14.94 1.81
C VAL A 60 -5.88 14.13 3.11
N PHE A 61 -5.37 14.66 4.22
CA PHE A 61 -5.41 14.00 5.52
C PHE A 61 -6.73 14.20 6.28
N ASP A 62 -7.66 15.00 5.76
CA ASP A 62 -9.04 15.11 6.25
C ASP A 62 -9.91 13.91 5.79
N HIS A 63 -9.41 13.09 4.86
CA HIS A 63 -10.09 11.89 4.40
C HIS A 63 -9.83 10.67 5.31
N PRO A 64 -10.72 9.65 5.27
CA PRO A 64 -10.53 8.41 6.01
C PRO A 64 -9.15 7.77 5.79
N ILE A 65 -8.55 7.25 6.88
CA ILE A 65 -7.17 6.73 6.83
C ILE A 65 -6.99 5.61 5.80
N HIS A 66 -8.00 4.72 5.63
CA HIS A 66 -7.92 3.66 4.63
C HIS A 66 -7.81 4.18 3.19
N LEU A 67 -8.32 5.38 2.89
CA LEU A 67 -8.17 6.02 1.58
C LEU A 67 -6.81 6.70 1.45
N VAL A 68 -6.37 7.38 2.51
CA VAL A 68 -5.12 8.15 2.51
C VAL A 68 -3.89 7.25 2.39
N LEU A 69 -3.91 6.05 2.99
CA LEU A 69 -2.87 5.03 2.83
C LEU A 69 -2.61 4.60 1.38
N MET A 70 -3.55 4.84 0.46
CA MET A 70 -3.38 4.56 -0.96
C MET A 70 -2.75 5.71 -1.76
N ASN A 71 -2.50 6.85 -1.12
CA ASN A 71 -1.90 8.01 -1.78
C ASN A 71 -0.38 7.87 -1.86
N GLN A 72 0.13 7.53 -3.03
CA GLN A 72 1.55 7.21 -3.26
C GLN A 72 2.51 8.39 -3.04
N LYS A 73 2.02 9.62 -2.98
CA LYS A 73 2.83 10.80 -2.62
C LYS A 73 3.24 10.80 -1.15
N TYR A 74 2.41 10.21 -0.28
CA TYR A 74 2.65 10.17 1.16
C TYR A 74 2.93 8.76 1.67
N PHE A 75 2.30 7.76 1.08
CA PHE A 75 2.38 6.35 1.46
C PHE A 75 2.84 5.51 0.25
N ASN A 76 4.03 5.86 -0.27
CA ASN A 76 4.62 5.18 -1.41
C ASN A 76 4.77 3.67 -1.13
N GLY A 77 4.41 2.84 -2.11
CA GLY A 77 4.48 1.39 -2.00
C GLY A 77 3.34 0.73 -1.22
N ILE A 78 2.54 1.48 -0.45
CA ILE A 78 1.39 0.91 0.24
C ILE A 78 0.27 0.63 -0.77
N GLY A 79 0.04 -0.64 -1.03
CA GLY A 79 -1.02 -1.13 -1.91
C GLY A 79 -2.23 -1.66 -1.14
N ASN A 80 -3.19 -2.20 -1.89
CA ASN A 80 -4.49 -2.58 -1.35
C ASN A 80 -4.42 -3.62 -0.22
N TYR A 81 -3.61 -4.68 -0.36
CA TYR A 81 -3.45 -5.68 0.69
C TYR A 81 -2.66 -5.13 1.88
N LEU A 82 -1.61 -4.33 1.64
CA LEU A 82 -0.81 -3.75 2.71
C LEU A 82 -1.62 -2.80 3.60
N ARG A 83 -2.50 -1.95 3.02
CA ARG A 83 -3.37 -1.08 3.83
C ARG A 83 -4.30 -1.88 4.74
N ALA A 84 -4.86 -2.99 4.25
CA ALA A 84 -5.71 -3.87 5.06
C ALA A 84 -4.91 -4.52 6.19
N GLU A 85 -3.74 -5.06 5.88
CA GLU A 85 -2.86 -5.72 6.86
C GLU A 85 -2.28 -4.76 7.90
N ILE A 86 -1.98 -3.51 7.53
CA ILE A 86 -1.49 -2.47 8.44
C ILE A 86 -2.60 -2.07 9.42
N LEU A 87 -3.79 -1.74 8.92
CA LEU A 87 -4.90 -1.30 9.76
C LEU A 87 -5.41 -2.42 10.66
N TYR A 88 -5.49 -3.65 10.18
CA TYR A 88 -5.89 -4.81 10.98
C TYR A 88 -4.97 -5.06 12.19
N ARG A 89 -3.67 -4.71 12.09
CA ARG A 89 -2.70 -4.82 13.19
C ARG A 89 -2.75 -3.67 14.20
N LEU A 90 -3.72 -2.79 14.04
CA LEU A 90 -4.02 -1.66 14.91
C LEU A 90 -5.51 -1.73 15.31
N PRO A 91 -5.88 -2.69 16.19
CA PRO A 91 -7.28 -2.99 16.49
C PRO A 91 -8.06 -1.81 17.10
N ASP A 92 -7.35 -0.85 17.69
CA ASP A 92 -7.96 0.35 18.29
C ASP A 92 -8.15 1.50 17.28
N ILE A 93 -7.78 1.28 16.01
CA ILE A 93 -7.92 2.29 14.96
C ILE A 93 -9.11 1.96 14.06
N ASP A 94 -10.12 2.81 14.11
CA ASP A 94 -11.19 2.82 13.13
C ASP A 94 -10.66 3.25 11.76
N PRO A 95 -10.67 2.37 10.73
CA PRO A 95 -10.15 2.67 9.39
C PRO A 95 -10.94 3.75 8.64
N PHE A 96 -12.11 4.13 9.14
CA PHE A 96 -12.97 5.14 8.55
C PHE A 96 -12.83 6.53 9.19
N MET A 97 -12.02 6.64 10.25
CA MET A 97 -11.67 7.93 10.85
C MET A 97 -10.74 8.74 9.95
N GLU A 98 -10.79 10.06 10.17
CA GLU A 98 -9.91 11.05 9.56
C GLU A 98 -8.42 10.70 9.78
N ALA A 99 -7.65 10.69 8.69
CA ALA A 99 -6.26 10.26 8.72
C ALA A 99 -5.37 11.13 9.62
N ARG A 100 -5.57 12.45 9.64
CA ARG A 100 -4.83 13.38 10.51
C ARG A 100 -4.97 12.95 11.96
N THR A 101 -6.20 12.82 12.44
CA THR A 101 -6.51 12.41 13.81
C THR A 101 -5.91 11.05 14.15
N VAL A 102 -5.98 10.08 13.22
CA VAL A 102 -5.41 8.75 13.42
C VAL A 102 -3.89 8.81 13.55
N ILE A 103 -3.20 9.54 12.67
CA ILE A 103 -1.75 9.62 12.66
C ILE A 103 -1.22 10.34 13.91
N GLU A 104 -1.86 11.43 14.33
CA GLU A 104 -1.47 12.18 15.52
C GLU A 104 -1.60 11.35 16.80
N LYS A 105 -2.69 10.58 16.92
CA LYS A 105 -2.96 9.75 18.10
C LYS A 105 -2.21 8.41 18.10
N ASN A 106 -1.79 7.91 16.94
CA ASN A 106 -1.22 6.58 16.79
C ASN A 106 0.07 6.59 15.95
N PRO A 107 1.18 7.04 16.51
CA PRO A 107 2.47 7.08 15.79
C PRO A 107 2.93 5.70 15.30
N LYS A 108 2.45 4.61 15.93
CA LYS A 108 2.69 3.22 15.51
C LYS A 108 2.20 2.91 14.09
N LEU A 109 1.21 3.67 13.58
CA LEU A 109 0.76 3.51 12.20
C LEU A 109 1.89 3.74 11.20
N ILE A 110 2.67 4.82 11.37
CA ILE A 110 3.80 5.13 10.48
C ILE A 110 4.88 4.05 10.57
N GLU A 111 5.15 3.55 11.77
CA GLU A 111 6.08 2.43 11.98
C GLU A 111 5.62 1.18 11.21
N LEU A 112 4.34 0.80 11.33
CA LEU A 112 3.79 -0.34 10.62
C LEU A 112 3.82 -0.17 9.09
N CYS A 113 3.67 1.05 8.58
CA CYS A 113 3.84 1.35 7.16
C CYS A 113 5.28 1.08 6.65
N THR A 114 6.25 0.99 7.54
CA THR A 114 7.64 0.62 7.24
C THR A 114 7.89 -0.88 7.43
N VAL A 115 7.43 -1.42 8.55
CA VAL A 115 7.71 -2.80 8.97
C VAL A 115 6.93 -3.82 8.14
N ILE A 116 5.64 -3.57 7.90
CA ILE A 116 4.77 -4.53 7.20
C ILE A 116 5.16 -4.75 5.73
N PRO A 117 5.46 -3.71 4.93
CA PRO A 117 5.97 -3.91 3.57
C PRO A 117 7.28 -4.70 3.52
N ARG A 118 8.23 -4.40 4.41
CA ARG A 118 9.51 -5.17 4.50
C ARG A 118 9.27 -6.64 4.77
N LYS A 119 8.40 -6.95 5.75
CA LYS A 119 8.03 -8.34 6.07
C LYS A 119 7.34 -9.02 4.88
N ALA A 120 6.38 -8.36 4.27
CA ALA A 120 5.68 -8.88 3.10
C ALA A 120 6.64 -9.18 1.95
N TYR A 121 7.58 -8.26 1.68
CA TYR A 121 8.58 -8.44 0.63
C TYR A 121 9.50 -9.64 0.93
N ALA A 122 10.01 -9.76 2.15
CA ALA A 122 10.84 -10.89 2.59
C ALA A 122 10.13 -12.24 2.51
N LEU A 123 8.79 -12.25 2.63
CA LEU A 123 7.95 -13.45 2.49
C LEU A 123 7.53 -13.74 1.04
N GLY A 124 7.95 -12.90 0.10
CA GLY A 124 7.60 -13.05 -1.31
C GLY A 124 6.34 -12.36 -1.75
N GLY A 125 5.87 -11.39 -0.99
CA GLY A 125 4.77 -10.52 -1.39
C GLY A 125 5.09 -9.73 -2.65
N GLY A 126 4.05 -9.42 -3.44
CA GLY A 126 4.19 -8.73 -4.71
C GLY A 126 4.57 -9.62 -5.89
N GLN A 127 4.52 -10.94 -5.75
CA GLN A 127 4.81 -11.88 -6.83
C GLN A 127 3.91 -11.67 -8.05
N LEU A 128 4.54 -11.56 -9.20
CA LEU A 128 3.91 -11.70 -10.49
C LEU A 128 4.05 -13.16 -10.95
N LYS A 129 3.06 -13.65 -11.72
CA LYS A 129 2.93 -15.02 -12.21
C LYS A 129 4.19 -15.39 -12.96
N ASP A 130 5.15 -15.26 -13.19
CA ASP A 130 6.39 -15.64 -13.89
C ASP A 130 7.64 -14.95 -13.33
N TRP A 131 7.55 -14.48 -12.08
CA TRP A 131 8.67 -13.86 -11.38
C TRP A 131 9.14 -14.76 -10.23
N GLU A 132 10.39 -15.17 -10.28
CA GLU A 132 11.00 -15.87 -9.16
C GLU A 132 11.45 -14.88 -8.09
N ASN A 133 10.86 -15.00 -6.91
CA ASN A 133 11.26 -14.21 -5.78
C ASN A 133 12.67 -14.62 -5.33
N PRO A 134 13.64 -13.69 -5.28
CA PRO A 134 15.00 -13.99 -4.80
C PRO A 134 15.02 -14.50 -3.35
N PHE A 135 13.98 -14.26 -2.57
CA PHE A 135 13.86 -14.72 -1.17
C PHE A 135 13.22 -16.11 -1.01
N LYS A 136 13.03 -16.89 -2.06
CA LYS A 136 12.33 -18.19 -2.05
C LYS A 136 11.02 -18.12 -1.28
N THR A 137 9.91 -17.99 -1.99
CA THR A 137 8.57 -17.84 -1.40
C THR A 137 8.27 -18.96 -0.43
N ASP A 138 8.05 -18.63 0.81
CA ASP A 138 7.43 -19.49 1.78
C ASP A 138 5.91 -19.20 1.75
N LYS A 139 5.17 -19.96 0.93
CA LYS A 139 3.72 -19.80 0.78
C LYS A 139 3.00 -19.89 2.11
N GLU A 140 3.37 -20.84 2.95
CA GLU A 140 2.75 -21.05 4.26
C GLU A 140 2.96 -19.84 5.19
N LYS A 141 4.15 -19.27 5.22
CA LYS A 141 4.41 -18.05 6.00
C LYS A 141 3.68 -16.85 5.43
N MET A 142 3.59 -16.73 4.10
CA MET A 142 2.83 -15.64 3.48
C MET A 142 1.34 -15.76 3.74
N GLU A 143 0.75 -16.96 3.71
CA GLU A 143 -0.64 -17.22 4.08
C GLU A 143 -0.90 -16.87 5.54
N LYS A 144 -0.02 -17.24 6.46
CA LYS A 144 -0.09 -16.83 7.87
C LYS A 144 0.09 -15.33 8.09
N PHE A 145 0.84 -14.66 7.21
CA PHE A 145 1.04 -13.22 7.27
C PHE A 145 -0.21 -12.44 6.85
N ILE A 146 -0.96 -12.94 5.85
CA ILE A 146 -2.20 -12.34 5.37
C ILE A 146 -3.34 -12.73 6.33
N GLN A 147 -3.76 -11.78 7.17
CA GLN A 147 -4.79 -12.00 8.20
C GLN A 147 -6.12 -11.34 7.87
N CYS A 148 -6.08 -10.21 7.18
CA CYS A 148 -7.26 -9.41 6.85
C CYS A 148 -7.63 -9.52 5.36
N TYR A 149 -6.67 -9.35 4.47
CA TYR A 149 -6.92 -9.24 3.04
C TYR A 149 -7.43 -10.55 2.45
N HIS A 150 -8.62 -10.56 1.82
CA HIS A 150 -9.32 -11.74 1.31
C HIS A 150 -9.68 -12.81 2.38
N ASN A 151 -9.64 -12.47 3.65
CA ASN A 151 -10.10 -13.37 4.71
C ASN A 151 -11.63 -13.38 4.75
N PRO A 152 -12.30 -14.56 4.62
CA PRO A 152 -13.76 -14.65 4.63
C PRO A 152 -14.44 -14.17 5.91
N ALA A 153 -13.70 -14.14 7.05
CA ALA A 153 -14.21 -13.63 8.32
C ALA A 153 -14.22 -12.08 8.39
N MET A 154 -13.58 -11.40 7.44
CA MET A 154 -13.49 -9.95 7.40
C MET A 154 -14.63 -9.34 6.59
N ALA A 155 -15.07 -8.14 6.99
CA ALA A 155 -15.94 -7.30 6.18
C ALA A 155 -15.16 -6.63 5.03
N TRP A 156 -15.87 -6.16 4.02
CA TRP A 156 -15.26 -5.38 2.94
C TRP A 156 -16.21 -4.32 2.39
N CYS A 157 -15.64 -3.25 1.87
CA CYS A 157 -16.34 -2.22 1.12
C CYS A 157 -15.58 -1.87 -0.17
N LYS A 158 -16.23 -1.18 -1.10
CA LYS A 158 -15.55 -0.61 -2.27
C LYS A 158 -15.06 0.79 -1.97
N ASP A 159 -13.81 1.07 -2.30
CA ASP A 159 -13.31 2.46 -2.33
C ASP A 159 -13.77 3.19 -3.61
N LYS A 160 -13.50 4.51 -3.68
CA LYS A 160 -13.86 5.34 -4.84
C LYS A 160 -13.28 4.89 -6.18
N ASN A 161 -12.29 3.99 -6.18
CA ASN A 161 -11.66 3.42 -7.37
C ASN A 161 -12.18 2.00 -7.66
N GLY A 162 -13.23 1.55 -6.95
CA GLY A 162 -13.83 0.23 -7.10
C GLY A 162 -13.01 -0.92 -6.49
N ARG A 163 -11.96 -0.63 -5.71
CA ARG A 163 -11.14 -1.65 -5.06
C ARG A 163 -11.81 -2.10 -3.78
N ARG A 164 -11.83 -3.42 -3.51
CA ARG A 164 -12.30 -3.95 -2.22
C ARG A 164 -11.29 -3.64 -1.14
N PHE A 165 -11.71 -2.90 -0.12
CA PHE A 165 -10.98 -2.71 1.12
C PHE A 165 -11.55 -3.66 2.18
N TRP A 166 -10.67 -4.47 2.77
CA TRP A 166 -11.02 -5.46 3.79
C TRP A 166 -10.69 -4.93 5.17
N PHE A 167 -11.59 -5.14 6.15
CA PHE A 167 -11.47 -4.62 7.50
C PHE A 167 -12.18 -5.50 8.52
N ASP A 168 -11.86 -5.35 9.81
CA ASP A 168 -12.49 -6.07 10.89
C ASP A 168 -13.98 -5.69 10.99
N PRO A 169 -14.91 -6.67 11.07
CA PRO A 169 -16.35 -6.42 11.20
C PRO A 169 -16.76 -5.51 12.37
N ILE A 170 -15.95 -5.37 13.41
CA ILE A 170 -16.19 -4.45 14.51
C ILE A 170 -16.38 -2.99 14.05
N TRP A 171 -15.82 -2.63 12.89
CA TRP A 171 -15.91 -1.30 12.28
C TRP A 171 -17.05 -1.13 11.29
N TYR A 172 -17.97 -2.12 11.20
CA TYR A 172 -19.04 -2.08 10.21
C TYR A 172 -19.99 -0.89 10.41
N ASP A 173 -20.30 -0.55 11.66
CA ASP A 173 -21.16 0.60 11.98
C ASP A 173 -20.49 1.94 11.58
N SER A 174 -19.18 2.06 11.73
CA SER A 174 -18.42 3.23 11.26
C SER A 174 -18.45 3.36 9.75
N TYR A 175 -18.35 2.23 9.04
CA TYR A 175 -18.55 2.20 7.60
C TYR A 175 -19.94 2.68 7.18
N LEU A 176 -21.00 2.22 7.84
CA LEU A 176 -22.38 2.65 7.56
C LEU A 176 -22.56 4.16 7.78
N ARG A 177 -22.09 4.69 8.90
CA ARG A 177 -22.13 6.14 9.19
C ARG A 177 -21.40 6.96 8.13
N MET A 178 -20.29 6.46 7.60
CA MET A 178 -19.54 7.13 6.53
C MET A 178 -20.34 7.20 5.22
N ILE A 179 -21.11 6.15 4.88
CA ILE A 179 -22.01 6.14 3.71
C ILE A 179 -23.15 7.14 3.88
N GLU A 180 -23.80 7.15 5.04
CA GLU A 180 -24.92 8.04 5.36
C GLU A 180 -24.49 9.52 5.26
N ASN A 181 -23.27 9.84 5.67
CA ASN A 181 -22.69 11.18 5.57
C ASN A 181 -22.15 11.54 4.18
N ASN A 182 -22.42 10.76 3.14
CA ASN A 182 -21.95 10.95 1.73
C ASN A 182 -20.43 11.05 1.56
N LEU A 183 -19.63 10.56 2.51
CA LEU A 183 -18.18 10.56 2.42
C LEU A 183 -17.64 9.50 1.45
N ILE A 184 -18.46 8.49 1.12
CA ILE A 184 -18.22 7.55 0.01
C ILE A 184 -19.55 7.35 -0.74
N LYS A 185 -19.54 7.43 -2.06
CA LYS A 185 -20.68 7.03 -2.90
C LYS A 185 -20.84 5.50 -2.83
N LYS A 186 -22.10 5.05 -2.72
CA LYS A 186 -22.47 3.62 -2.83
C LYS A 186 -21.92 2.96 -4.06
#